data_e360f0db626fe67a7bd9b3e5099843f6
#
_entry.id   e360f0db626fe67a7bd9b3e5099843f6
#
_cell.length_a   1.000
_cell.length_b   1.000
_cell.length_c   1.000
_cell.angle_alpha   90.00
_cell.angle_beta   90.00
_cell.angle_gamma   90.00
#
_symmetry.space_group_name_H-M   'P 1'
#
loop_
_entity.id
_entity.type
_entity.pdbx_description
1 polymer ?
#
loop_
_entity_poly.entity_id
_entity_poly.type
_entity_poly.pdbx_seq_one_letter_code
_entity_poly.pdbx_strand_id
1 'polypeptide(L)'
;MVAKLGFIVDGSGWDSTNIIGSIYPQPTVANIGLLSSDGVTMLSGSAPTQIGSPVLATGYQTLNGYNAGYDTGVNDTQVKTMMVLAKPVASGSLRSLGIGSYHGGNGTPPVPQGDTFVIDPAGLTVRAIASTTNGTGTSQLASAAMDISKFQLYICDCTGTTVQLHMFKDGAMVSASAAGLTTRAIPASTVRVGIGYDISNTVGNLNGQIQVAAWGLWSGVNLTTAEKASMYSTLKSMLGGIIPIS
;
A
#
# COMPACT_ATOMS: atom_id res chain seq x y z
N MET A 1 -24.58 -4.30 5.67
CA MET A 1 -23.99 -3.33 6.61
C MET A 1 -23.51 -2.15 5.78
N VAL A 2 -24.18 -1.01 5.83
CA VAL A 2 -23.83 0.18 5.05
C VAL A 2 -22.65 0.83 5.76
N ALA A 3 -21.48 0.89 5.12
CA ALA A 3 -20.35 1.63 5.64
C ALA A 3 -20.76 3.10 5.76
N LYS A 4 -20.92 3.60 6.96
CA LYS A 4 -21.14 5.02 7.20
C LYS A 4 -19.83 5.73 7.01
N LEU A 5 -19.68 6.47 5.90
CA LEU A 5 -18.67 7.46 5.78
C LEU A 5 -19.01 8.60 6.74
N GLY A 6 -18.31 8.67 7.84
CA GLY A 6 -18.44 9.79 8.77
C GLY A 6 -17.67 11.00 8.27
N PHE A 7 -18.19 11.72 7.30
CA PHE A 7 -17.84 13.11 7.15
C PHE A 7 -18.67 13.89 8.14
N ILE A 8 -18.05 14.42 9.18
CA ILE A 8 -18.65 15.50 9.94
C ILE A 8 -18.45 16.75 9.09
N VAL A 9 -19.41 17.03 8.23
CA VAL A 9 -19.59 18.37 7.69
C VAL A 9 -20.42 19.11 8.71
N ASP A 10 -19.77 20.00 9.45
CA ASP A 10 -20.41 20.81 10.46
C ASP A 10 -21.58 21.60 9.84
N GLY A 11 -22.79 21.35 10.31
CA GLY A 11 -23.96 22.22 10.14
C GLY A 11 -24.81 22.07 8.88
N SER A 12 -24.59 21.12 7.98
CA SER A 12 -25.48 20.88 6.84
C SER A 12 -26.19 19.54 6.94
N GLY A 13 -27.50 19.53 6.80
CA GLY A 13 -28.34 18.35 6.82
C GLY A 13 -27.93 17.34 5.73
N TRP A 14 -27.25 16.34 6.14
CA TRP A 14 -26.94 15.17 5.30
C TRP A 14 -28.17 14.28 5.20
N ASP A 15 -28.73 14.18 4.01
CA ASP A 15 -29.72 13.17 3.71
C ASP A 15 -29.00 11.87 3.32
N SER A 16 -29.02 10.89 4.24
CA SER A 16 -28.41 9.58 4.05
C SER A 16 -29.06 8.75 2.93
N THR A 17 -30.16 9.24 2.35
CA THR A 17 -30.90 8.55 1.28
C THR A 17 -30.29 8.82 -0.10
N ASN A 18 -29.41 9.80 -0.24
CA ASN A 18 -28.77 10.19 -1.50
C ASN A 18 -27.35 9.66 -1.71
N ILE A 19 -26.83 8.80 -0.84
CA ILE A 19 -25.57 8.12 -1.09
C ILE A 19 -25.84 6.95 -2.03
N ILE A 20 -25.97 7.24 -3.31
CA ILE A 20 -26.07 6.24 -4.35
C ILE A 20 -24.64 5.80 -4.71
N GLY A 21 -24.26 4.66 -4.19
CA GLY A 21 -23.00 4.00 -4.53
C GLY A 21 -21.94 4.13 -3.45
N SER A 22 -21.18 3.06 -3.31
CA SER A 22 -19.96 3.07 -2.52
C SER A 22 -18.95 3.99 -3.20
N ILE A 23 -18.40 4.95 -2.46
CA ILE A 23 -17.31 5.82 -2.95
C ILE A 23 -16.01 5.05 -3.15
N TYR A 24 -15.97 3.78 -2.73
CA TYR A 24 -14.83 2.88 -2.92
C TYR A 24 -15.18 1.84 -3.99
N PRO A 25 -14.25 1.55 -4.90
CA PRO A 25 -14.42 0.47 -5.84
C PRO A 25 -14.44 -0.88 -5.11
N GLN A 26 -15.27 -1.79 -5.60
CA GLN A 26 -15.35 -3.18 -5.13
C GLN A 26 -15.45 -3.32 -3.59
N PRO A 27 -16.43 -2.68 -2.92
CA PRO A 27 -16.46 -2.54 -1.46
C PRO A 27 -16.56 -3.87 -0.72
N THR A 28 -17.07 -4.93 -1.37
CA THR A 28 -17.24 -6.27 -0.76
C THR A 28 -15.91 -7.01 -0.58
N VAL A 29 -14.88 -6.64 -1.33
CA VAL A 29 -13.53 -7.23 -1.27
C VAL A 29 -12.47 -6.21 -0.87
N ALA A 30 -12.86 -4.95 -0.71
CA ALA A 30 -11.94 -3.87 -0.33
C ALA A 30 -11.62 -3.90 1.16
N ASN A 31 -10.34 -3.77 1.49
CA ASN A 31 -9.85 -3.45 2.82
C ASN A 31 -9.08 -2.14 2.72
N ILE A 32 -9.60 -1.07 3.31
CA ILE A 32 -9.05 0.29 3.17
C ILE A 32 -8.96 0.93 4.55
N GLY A 33 -7.77 1.40 4.91
CA GLY A 33 -7.51 2.09 6.17
C GLY A 33 -6.83 3.44 5.97
N LEU A 34 -7.22 4.40 6.81
CA LEU A 34 -6.53 5.67 6.98
C LEU A 34 -5.70 5.62 8.25
N LEU A 35 -4.50 6.19 8.21
CA LEU A 35 -3.57 6.24 9.32
C LEU A 35 -3.45 7.69 9.82
N SER A 36 -3.61 7.91 11.10
CA SER A 36 -3.53 9.25 11.71
C SER A 36 -3.07 9.16 13.17
N SER A 37 -2.99 10.31 13.84
CA SER A 37 -2.73 10.41 15.28
C SER A 37 -3.70 9.62 16.15
N ASP A 38 -4.92 9.39 15.66
CA ASP A 38 -5.98 8.69 16.39
C ASP A 38 -5.97 7.17 16.16
N GLY A 39 -4.95 6.66 15.45
CA GLY A 39 -4.82 5.26 15.10
C GLY A 39 -5.21 4.94 13.66
N VAL A 40 -5.92 3.83 13.46
CA VAL A 40 -6.40 3.38 12.15
C VAL A 40 -7.91 3.57 12.05
N THR A 41 -8.34 4.34 11.06
CA THR A 41 -9.76 4.46 10.71
C THR A 41 -10.05 3.59 9.49
N MET A 42 -10.85 2.54 9.65
CA MET A 42 -11.24 1.69 8.53
C MET A 42 -12.38 2.32 7.72
N LEU A 43 -12.13 2.45 6.42
CA LEU A 43 -13.16 2.85 5.45
C LEU A 43 -13.91 1.63 4.90
N SER A 44 -13.23 0.49 4.83
CA SER A 44 -13.79 -0.81 4.43
C SER A 44 -12.97 -1.94 5.02
N GLY A 45 -13.57 -3.10 5.23
CA GLY A 45 -12.90 -4.29 5.76
C GLY A 45 -12.73 -4.29 7.27
N SER A 46 -11.86 -5.15 7.78
CA SER A 46 -11.57 -5.32 9.20
C SER A 46 -10.35 -4.51 9.63
N ALA A 47 -10.32 -4.10 10.88
CA ALA A 47 -9.18 -3.41 11.46
C ALA A 47 -7.92 -4.31 11.43
N PRO A 48 -6.77 -3.78 11.01
CA PRO A 48 -5.52 -4.51 11.00
C PRO A 48 -4.95 -4.66 12.41
N THR A 49 -4.08 -5.65 12.59
CA THR A 49 -3.32 -5.79 13.83
C THR A 49 -2.07 -4.94 13.77
N GLN A 50 -1.87 -4.09 14.75
CA GLN A 50 -0.64 -3.30 14.88
C GLN A 50 0.55 -4.19 15.26
N ILE A 51 1.69 -3.96 14.62
CA ILE A 51 2.98 -4.59 14.93
C ILE A 51 3.92 -3.48 15.40
N GLY A 52 4.50 -3.66 16.57
CA GLY A 52 5.43 -2.68 17.16
C GLY A 52 4.77 -1.33 17.48
N SER A 53 5.53 -0.26 17.33
CA SER A 53 5.10 1.09 17.74
C SER A 53 5.24 2.09 16.58
N PRO A 54 4.26 2.20 15.68
CA PRO A 54 4.22 3.28 14.70
C PRO A 54 4.26 4.66 15.37
N VAL A 55 4.95 5.62 14.74
CA VAL A 55 4.96 7.00 15.21
C VAL A 55 3.76 7.73 14.62
N LEU A 56 2.89 8.19 15.50
CA LEU A 56 1.61 8.81 15.14
C LEU A 56 1.80 10.29 14.77
N ALA A 57 1.11 10.75 13.73
CA ALA A 57 1.07 12.13 13.31
C ALA A 57 -0.29 12.47 12.69
N THR A 58 -0.66 13.75 12.65
CA THR A 58 -1.91 14.18 12.02
C THR A 58 -1.92 13.84 10.53
N GLY A 59 -2.85 12.99 10.12
CA GLY A 59 -3.05 12.59 8.73
C GLY A 59 -2.10 11.52 8.19
N TYR A 60 -1.17 10.99 9.01
CA TYR A 60 -0.32 9.86 8.64
C TYR A 60 0.32 9.19 9.86
N GLN A 61 0.98 8.07 9.64
CA GLN A 61 1.86 7.44 10.62
C GLN A 61 3.20 7.10 9.98
N THR A 62 4.27 7.16 10.77
CA THR A 62 5.58 6.69 10.33
C THR A 62 5.75 5.22 10.72
N LEU A 63 5.94 4.39 9.72
CA LEU A 63 6.16 2.95 9.82
C LEU A 63 7.62 2.61 9.53
N ASN A 64 8.03 1.41 9.88
CA ASN A 64 9.39 0.94 9.65
C ASN A 64 9.38 -0.52 9.23
N GLY A 65 10.02 -0.84 8.12
CA GLY A 65 10.03 -2.18 7.51
C GLY A 65 10.48 -3.33 8.41
N TYR A 66 11.12 -2.99 9.52
CA TYR A 66 11.68 -3.94 10.49
C TYR A 66 10.80 -4.14 11.73
N ASN A 67 10.26 -3.08 12.32
CA ASN A 67 9.69 -3.16 13.67
C ASN A 67 8.40 -2.38 13.91
N ALA A 68 7.84 -1.71 12.90
CA ALA A 68 6.61 -0.94 13.08
C ALA A 68 5.75 -0.92 11.82
N GLY A 69 4.53 -1.45 11.91
CA GLY A 69 3.58 -1.50 10.81
C GLY A 69 2.28 -2.20 11.19
N TYR A 70 1.61 -2.75 10.20
CA TYR A 70 0.32 -3.38 10.40
C TYR A 70 0.20 -4.69 9.63
N ASP A 71 -0.44 -5.69 10.24
CA ASP A 71 -0.90 -6.91 9.57
C ASP A 71 -2.38 -6.75 9.24
N THR A 72 -2.74 -6.82 7.96
CA THR A 72 -4.13 -6.62 7.52
C THR A 72 -5.05 -7.78 7.90
N GLY A 73 -4.50 -8.93 8.26
CA GLY A 73 -5.25 -10.17 8.47
C GLY A 73 -5.80 -10.80 7.18
N VAL A 74 -5.52 -10.20 6.03
CA VAL A 74 -5.99 -10.69 4.72
C VAL A 74 -4.90 -11.49 4.06
N ASN A 75 -5.20 -12.74 3.72
CA ASN A 75 -4.26 -13.63 3.03
C ASN A 75 -3.88 -13.08 1.66
N ASP A 76 -2.62 -13.27 1.30
CA ASP A 76 -2.12 -12.92 -0.02
C ASP A 76 -2.78 -13.80 -1.11
N THR A 77 -2.98 -13.22 -2.29
CA THR A 77 -3.62 -13.87 -3.44
C THR A 77 -2.87 -13.56 -4.73
N GLN A 78 -3.00 -14.45 -5.72
CA GLN A 78 -2.36 -14.29 -7.05
C GLN A 78 -2.84 -13.03 -7.76
N VAL A 79 -4.15 -12.79 -7.75
CA VAL A 79 -4.77 -11.60 -8.33
C VAL A 79 -5.11 -10.65 -7.20
N LYS A 80 -4.61 -9.43 -7.27
CA LYS A 80 -4.90 -8.40 -6.27
C LYS A 80 -4.54 -7.01 -6.79
N THR A 81 -5.18 -6.00 -6.24
CA THR A 81 -4.69 -4.63 -6.25
C THR A 81 -4.25 -4.24 -4.84
N MET A 82 -3.04 -3.73 -4.73
CA MET A 82 -2.51 -3.12 -3.50
C MET A 82 -2.33 -1.62 -3.71
N MET A 83 -2.61 -0.84 -2.68
CA MET A 83 -2.52 0.61 -2.72
C MET A 83 -1.86 1.16 -1.46
N VAL A 84 -1.04 2.17 -1.60
CA VAL A 84 -0.52 2.96 -0.48
C VAL A 84 -0.38 4.42 -0.85
N LEU A 85 -0.92 5.31 -0.02
CA LEU A 85 -0.66 6.75 -0.07
C LEU A 85 0.47 7.04 0.90
N ALA A 86 1.65 7.29 0.37
CA ALA A 86 2.85 7.33 1.18
C ALA A 86 3.87 8.36 0.70
N LYS A 87 4.76 8.71 1.65
CA LYS A 87 5.93 9.56 1.41
C LYS A 87 7.13 8.94 2.14
N PRO A 88 8.32 8.85 1.53
CA PRO A 88 9.52 8.45 2.25
C PRO A 88 9.90 9.50 3.30
N VAL A 89 10.48 9.06 4.38
CA VAL A 89 11.18 9.96 5.30
C VAL A 89 12.54 10.27 4.67
N ALA A 90 12.82 11.54 4.45
CA ALA A 90 13.99 12.04 3.70
C ALA A 90 15.33 11.87 4.45
N SER A 91 15.53 10.77 5.16
CA SER A 91 16.76 10.53 5.91
C SER A 91 17.35 9.19 5.56
N GLY A 92 18.42 9.20 4.78
CA GLY A 92 19.27 8.03 4.56
C GLY A 92 19.00 7.26 3.29
N SER A 93 19.90 6.31 3.03
CA SER A 93 19.89 5.41 1.86
C SER A 93 19.00 4.18 2.05
N LEU A 94 18.30 4.06 3.17
CA LEU A 94 17.53 2.87 3.49
C LEU A 94 16.19 2.85 2.76
N ARG A 95 15.90 1.73 2.15
CA ARG A 95 14.62 1.44 1.51
C ARG A 95 13.56 1.13 2.55
N SER A 96 12.31 1.43 2.21
CA SER A 96 11.15 1.11 3.04
C SER A 96 10.15 0.25 2.29
N LEU A 97 9.33 -0.47 3.04
CA LEU A 97 8.23 -1.27 2.51
C LEU A 97 6.94 -0.47 2.57
N GLY A 98 6.15 -0.48 1.49
CA GLY A 98 4.83 0.14 1.46
C GLY A 98 3.73 -0.83 1.91
N ILE A 99 3.26 -1.68 1.02
CA ILE A 99 2.26 -2.73 1.31
C ILE A 99 2.63 -3.98 0.54
N GLY A 100 2.46 -5.16 1.16
CA GLY A 100 2.74 -6.44 0.54
C GLY A 100 2.94 -7.57 1.54
N SER A 101 3.31 -8.73 1.03
CA SER A 101 3.58 -9.94 1.81
C SER A 101 5.08 -10.32 1.82
N TYR A 102 5.95 -9.31 1.85
CA TYR A 102 7.38 -9.50 1.63
C TYR A 102 8.07 -10.28 2.75
N HIS A 103 8.80 -11.34 2.37
CA HIS A 103 9.68 -12.13 3.22
C HIS A 103 11.15 -11.83 2.91
N GLY A 104 11.98 -11.70 3.93
CA GLY A 104 13.39 -11.32 3.82
C GLY A 104 14.31 -12.34 3.16
N GLY A 105 13.79 -13.48 2.69
CA GLY A 105 14.54 -14.49 1.97
C GLY A 105 15.43 -15.39 2.82
N ASN A 106 15.41 -15.26 4.15
CA ASN A 106 16.26 -16.03 5.08
C ASN A 106 15.52 -17.19 5.76
N GLY A 107 14.28 -17.48 5.36
CA GLY A 107 13.51 -18.60 5.92
C GLY A 107 14.08 -19.96 5.51
N THR A 108 14.13 -20.91 6.44
CA THR A 108 14.40 -22.32 6.16
C THR A 108 13.17 -23.15 6.55
N PRO A 109 12.43 -23.75 5.62
CA PRO A 109 12.64 -23.79 4.17
C PRO A 109 12.39 -22.44 3.47
N PRO A 110 12.93 -22.25 2.26
CA PRO A 110 12.76 -21.00 1.55
C PRO A 110 11.27 -20.73 1.28
N VAL A 111 10.80 -19.58 1.75
CA VAL A 111 9.45 -19.08 1.52
C VAL A 111 9.50 -18.13 0.31
N PRO A 112 8.48 -18.10 -0.58
CA PRO A 112 8.40 -17.08 -1.61
C PRO A 112 8.52 -15.69 -1.01
N GLN A 113 9.24 -14.77 -1.70
CA GLN A 113 9.46 -13.42 -1.16
C GLN A 113 8.18 -12.60 -1.02
N GLY A 114 7.13 -12.94 -1.76
CA GLY A 114 5.89 -12.16 -1.78
C GLY A 114 5.98 -10.89 -2.62
N ASP A 115 4.82 -10.37 -2.98
CA ASP A 115 4.71 -9.12 -3.72
C ASP A 115 4.72 -7.93 -2.75
N THR A 116 5.37 -6.83 -3.13
CA THR A 116 5.41 -5.63 -2.29
C THR A 116 5.78 -4.38 -3.06
N PHE A 117 5.50 -3.22 -2.46
CA PHE A 117 6.16 -1.97 -2.82
C PHE A 117 7.45 -1.79 -2.03
N VAL A 118 8.52 -1.45 -2.73
CA VAL A 118 9.75 -0.93 -2.15
C VAL A 118 9.90 0.52 -2.56
N ILE A 119 10.01 1.40 -1.59
CA ILE A 119 10.29 2.82 -1.78
C ILE A 119 11.77 3.04 -1.52
N ASP A 120 12.47 3.54 -2.54
CA ASP A 120 13.91 3.77 -2.54
C ASP A 120 14.22 5.26 -2.56
N PRO A 121 14.41 5.91 -1.38
CA PRO A 121 14.65 7.34 -1.32
C PRO A 121 15.96 7.78 -1.95
N ALA A 122 16.99 6.92 -1.93
CA ALA A 122 18.29 7.24 -2.53
C ALA A 122 18.25 7.22 -4.05
N GLY A 123 17.48 6.27 -4.63
CA GLY A 123 17.27 6.18 -6.06
C GLY A 123 16.13 7.06 -6.59
N LEU A 124 15.40 7.75 -5.71
CA LEU A 124 14.17 8.50 -6.03
C LEU A 124 13.18 7.67 -6.84
N THR A 125 13.03 6.39 -6.48
CA THR A 125 12.15 5.46 -7.19
C THR A 125 11.26 4.67 -6.25
N VAL A 126 10.06 4.37 -6.71
CA VAL A 126 9.21 3.34 -6.14
C VAL A 126 9.25 2.11 -7.05
N ARG A 127 9.25 0.94 -6.46
CA ARG A 127 9.34 -0.33 -7.18
C ARG A 127 8.24 -1.26 -6.70
N ALA A 128 7.47 -1.80 -7.63
CA ALA A 128 6.64 -2.96 -7.36
C ALA A 128 7.48 -4.22 -7.60
N ILE A 129 7.66 -5.02 -6.57
CA ILE A 129 8.40 -6.28 -6.62
C ILE A 129 7.40 -7.42 -6.70
N ALA A 130 7.62 -8.33 -7.65
CA ALA A 130 6.87 -9.57 -7.73
C ALA A 130 7.74 -10.75 -7.30
N SER A 131 7.14 -11.65 -6.55
CA SER A 131 7.76 -12.88 -6.13
C SER A 131 7.82 -13.90 -7.25
N THR A 132 8.96 -14.56 -7.39
CA THR A 132 9.11 -15.78 -8.20
C THR A 132 9.22 -17.01 -7.31
N THR A 133 9.11 -18.21 -7.90
CA THR A 133 9.28 -19.47 -7.17
C THR A 133 10.69 -19.59 -6.55
N ASN A 134 10.77 -20.14 -5.35
CA ASN A 134 12.00 -20.62 -4.69
C ASN A 134 12.90 -19.60 -4.01
N GLY A 135 12.37 -18.54 -3.40
CA GLY A 135 13.16 -17.70 -2.48
C GLY A 135 14.30 -16.88 -3.12
N THR A 136 14.71 -17.20 -4.33
CA THR A 136 15.64 -16.44 -5.15
C THR A 136 14.84 -15.56 -6.09
N GLY A 137 14.25 -14.49 -5.56
CA GLY A 137 13.42 -13.61 -6.35
C GLY A 137 14.20 -12.93 -7.46
N THR A 138 13.95 -13.28 -8.71
CA THR A 138 14.09 -12.31 -9.77
C THR A 138 12.97 -11.31 -9.59
N SER A 139 13.27 -10.24 -8.87
CA SER A 139 12.34 -9.13 -8.72
C SER A 139 12.12 -8.50 -10.09
N GLN A 140 10.94 -8.66 -10.64
CA GLN A 140 10.52 -7.83 -11.77
C GLN A 140 10.15 -6.48 -11.21
N LEU A 141 10.85 -5.47 -11.69
CA LEU A 141 10.73 -4.11 -11.18
C LEU A 141 9.94 -3.27 -12.17
N ALA A 142 8.69 -2.97 -11.82
CA ALA A 142 8.05 -1.80 -12.37
C ALA A 142 8.51 -0.61 -11.52
N SER A 143 9.19 0.38 -12.08
CA SER A 143 9.69 1.52 -11.33
C SER A 143 9.24 2.84 -11.92
N ALA A 144 8.93 3.80 -11.05
CA ALA A 144 8.60 5.16 -11.42
C ALA A 144 9.38 6.15 -10.54
N ALA A 145 9.68 7.33 -11.10
CA ALA A 145 10.31 8.41 -10.36
C ALA A 145 9.33 8.99 -9.33
N MET A 146 9.77 9.17 -8.09
CA MET A 146 8.95 9.73 -7.01
C MET A 146 9.36 11.15 -6.63
N ASP A 147 8.41 11.89 -6.04
CA ASP A 147 8.65 13.15 -5.34
C ASP A 147 8.69 12.88 -3.83
N ILE A 148 9.86 13.02 -3.21
CA ILE A 148 10.04 12.77 -1.78
C ILE A 148 9.42 13.85 -0.88
N SER A 149 9.00 14.98 -1.45
CA SER A 149 8.42 16.09 -0.68
C SER A 149 6.92 15.96 -0.44
N LYS A 150 6.22 15.11 -1.23
CA LYS A 150 4.78 14.96 -1.21
C LYS A 150 4.35 13.51 -0.99
N PHE A 151 3.18 13.31 -0.41
CA PHE A 151 2.51 12.02 -0.44
C PHE A 151 2.06 11.71 -1.86
N GLN A 152 2.38 10.52 -2.32
CA GLN A 152 1.98 10.03 -3.63
C GLN A 152 1.19 8.73 -3.48
N LEU A 153 0.17 8.56 -4.30
CA LEU A 153 -0.59 7.33 -4.36
C LEU A 153 0.11 6.35 -5.30
N TYR A 154 0.52 5.23 -4.75
CA TYR A 154 1.08 4.09 -5.46
C TYR A 154 0.07 2.96 -5.45
N ILE A 155 -0.20 2.38 -6.62
CA ILE A 155 -1.10 1.25 -6.79
C ILE A 155 -0.37 0.16 -7.58
N CYS A 156 -0.47 -1.08 -7.14
CA CYS A 156 0.08 -2.24 -7.82
C CYS A 156 -1.02 -3.23 -8.16
N ASP A 157 -1.20 -3.49 -9.43
CA ASP A 157 -2.00 -4.62 -9.89
C ASP A 157 -1.11 -5.83 -10.08
N CYS A 158 -1.47 -6.91 -9.42
CA CYS A 158 -0.86 -8.21 -9.58
C CYS A 158 -1.82 -9.15 -10.29
N THR A 159 -1.35 -9.78 -11.36
CA THR A 159 -2.05 -10.87 -12.05
C THR A 159 -1.27 -12.17 -11.91
N GLY A 160 -1.69 -13.25 -12.58
CA GLY A 160 -0.94 -14.51 -12.58
C GLY A 160 0.52 -14.38 -13.06
N THR A 161 0.78 -13.45 -14.00
CA THR A 161 2.07 -13.36 -14.72
C THR A 161 2.64 -11.94 -14.82
N THR A 162 1.93 -10.93 -14.35
CA THR A 162 2.36 -9.53 -14.46
C THR A 162 2.22 -8.80 -13.15
N VAL A 163 3.07 -7.80 -12.98
CA VAL A 163 2.96 -6.76 -11.95
C VAL A 163 2.97 -5.42 -12.64
N GLN A 164 1.98 -4.60 -12.38
CA GLN A 164 1.86 -3.27 -12.96
C GLN A 164 1.79 -2.22 -11.86
N LEU A 165 2.76 -1.32 -11.87
CA LEU A 165 2.79 -0.17 -10.98
C LEU A 165 2.09 1.02 -11.63
N HIS A 166 1.20 1.64 -10.88
CA HIS A 166 0.61 2.94 -11.18
C HIS A 166 0.97 3.92 -10.08
N MET A 167 1.28 5.13 -10.46
CA MET A 167 1.56 6.23 -9.55
C MET A 167 0.79 7.46 -9.99
N PHE A 168 0.15 8.15 -9.04
CA PHE A 168 -0.42 9.45 -9.29
C PHE A 168 0.59 10.54 -8.95
N LYS A 169 0.85 11.39 -9.93
CA LYS A 169 1.74 12.53 -9.83
C LYS A 169 1.05 13.75 -10.45
N ASP A 170 0.87 14.79 -9.64
CA ASP A 170 0.22 16.05 -10.02
C ASP A 170 -1.15 15.83 -10.72
N GLY A 171 -1.91 14.86 -10.23
CA GLY A 171 -3.24 14.52 -10.75
C GLY A 171 -3.27 13.57 -11.95
N ALA A 172 -2.13 13.26 -12.55
CA ALA A 172 -2.02 12.32 -13.66
C ALA A 172 -1.53 10.94 -13.20
N MET A 173 -2.08 9.88 -13.79
CA MET A 173 -1.63 8.51 -13.55
C MET A 173 -0.48 8.16 -14.50
N VAL A 174 0.66 7.79 -13.93
CA VAL A 174 1.82 7.25 -14.66
C VAL A 174 1.91 5.75 -14.36
N SER A 175 2.15 4.93 -15.37
CA SER A 175 2.20 3.48 -15.21
C SER A 175 3.51 2.90 -15.72
N ALA A 176 3.99 1.87 -15.03
CA ALA A 176 5.11 1.05 -15.43
C ALA A 176 4.75 -0.43 -15.25
N SER A 177 5.14 -1.27 -16.19
CA SER A 177 4.82 -2.69 -16.18
C SER A 177 6.08 -3.52 -16.14
N ALA A 178 6.04 -4.60 -15.37
CA ALA A 178 6.99 -5.68 -15.47
C ALA A 178 6.28 -6.90 -16.08
N ALA A 179 6.75 -7.31 -17.25
CA ALA A 179 6.24 -8.48 -17.95
C ALA A 179 7.24 -9.64 -17.89
N GLY A 180 6.76 -10.87 -18.16
CA GLY A 180 7.62 -12.04 -18.32
C GLY A 180 7.84 -12.88 -17.06
N LEU A 181 6.99 -12.73 -16.06
CA LEU A 181 6.93 -13.69 -14.96
C LEU A 181 6.24 -14.96 -15.48
N THR A 182 7.00 -16.03 -15.67
CA THR A 182 6.43 -17.32 -16.09
C THR A 182 5.61 -17.98 -14.98
N THR A 183 5.97 -17.70 -13.74
CA THR A 183 5.23 -18.13 -12.55
C THR A 183 5.45 -17.12 -11.43
N ARG A 184 4.38 -16.69 -10.77
CA ARG A 184 4.45 -15.98 -9.50
C ARG A 184 4.16 -16.95 -8.37
N ALA A 185 5.02 -16.93 -7.36
CA ALA A 185 4.79 -17.65 -6.11
C ALA A 185 4.42 -16.64 -5.04
N ILE A 186 3.29 -16.85 -4.40
CA ILE A 186 2.86 -16.07 -3.25
C ILE A 186 3.05 -16.88 -1.97
N PRO A 187 3.53 -16.27 -0.88
CA PRO A 187 3.65 -16.94 0.40
C PRO A 187 2.26 -17.22 1.00
N ALA A 188 2.14 -18.25 1.79
CA ALA A 188 0.96 -18.52 2.60
C ALA A 188 0.96 -17.59 3.84
N SER A 189 0.89 -16.28 3.60
CA SER A 189 0.95 -15.24 4.63
C SER A 189 -0.04 -14.13 4.34
N THR A 190 -0.29 -13.29 5.33
CA THR A 190 -1.13 -12.11 5.18
C THR A 190 -0.37 -10.95 4.52
N VAL A 191 -1.11 -10.02 3.95
CA VAL A 191 -0.55 -8.76 3.45
C VAL A 191 -0.31 -7.82 4.63
N ARG A 192 0.84 -7.13 4.64
CA ARG A 192 1.25 -6.18 5.67
C ARG A 192 1.45 -4.78 5.11
N VAL A 193 1.32 -3.78 5.96
CA VAL A 193 1.52 -2.37 5.63
C VAL A 193 2.73 -1.83 6.36
N GLY A 194 3.70 -1.32 5.62
CA GLY A 194 4.91 -0.67 6.15
C GLY A 194 5.95 -1.61 6.77
N ILE A 195 5.65 -2.91 6.89
CA ILE A 195 6.51 -3.90 7.52
C ILE A 195 6.51 -5.21 6.73
N GLY A 196 7.64 -5.93 6.73
CA GLY A 196 7.77 -7.25 6.12
C GLY A 196 7.78 -8.39 7.13
N TYR A 197 7.96 -9.61 6.62
CA TYR A 197 8.24 -10.82 7.38
C TYR A 197 9.74 -11.07 7.41
N ASP A 198 10.25 -11.61 8.50
CA ASP A 198 11.65 -12.02 8.65
C ASP A 198 12.67 -10.91 8.28
N ILE A 199 12.27 -9.66 8.37
CA ILE A 199 13.13 -8.51 8.16
C ILE A 199 13.87 -8.25 9.46
N SER A 200 15.19 -8.16 9.37
CA SER A 200 16.04 -7.65 10.44
C SER A 200 16.54 -6.24 10.08
N ASN A 201 17.10 -5.54 11.05
CA ASN A 201 17.67 -4.20 10.81
C ASN A 201 18.87 -4.19 9.84
N THR A 202 19.32 -5.35 9.39
CA THR A 202 20.46 -5.51 8.47
C THR A 202 20.09 -6.12 7.13
N VAL A 203 18.88 -6.68 6.97
CA VAL A 203 18.51 -7.39 5.75
C VAL A 203 18.09 -6.43 4.65
N GLY A 204 18.82 -6.46 3.54
CA GLY A 204 18.43 -5.85 2.27
C GLY A 204 18.26 -4.33 2.26
N ASN A 205 18.66 -3.64 3.33
CA ASN A 205 18.40 -2.21 3.50
C ASN A 205 16.90 -1.84 3.41
N LEU A 206 16.01 -2.75 3.83
CA LEU A 206 14.55 -2.58 3.78
C LEU A 206 13.95 -2.12 5.11
N ASN A 207 14.79 -1.75 6.06
CA ASN A 207 14.41 -1.27 7.39
C ASN A 207 14.23 0.26 7.45
N GLY A 208 14.11 0.92 6.32
CA GLY A 208 13.84 2.36 6.24
C GLY A 208 12.46 2.72 6.76
N GLN A 209 12.29 4.00 7.07
CA GLN A 209 11.03 4.57 7.52
C GLN A 209 10.21 5.10 6.35
N ILE A 210 8.89 4.97 6.46
CA ILE A 210 7.90 5.48 5.51
C ILE A 210 6.76 6.14 6.25
N GLN A 211 6.32 7.28 5.77
CA GLN A 211 5.10 7.94 6.21
C GLN A 211 3.94 7.43 5.36
N VAL A 212 2.94 6.83 5.99
CA VAL A 212 1.77 6.27 5.32
C VAL A 212 0.52 6.96 5.84
N ALA A 213 -0.27 7.49 4.93
CA ALA A 213 -1.54 8.16 5.23
C ALA A 213 -2.75 7.26 4.97
N ALA A 214 -2.67 6.41 3.95
CA ALA A 214 -3.72 5.46 3.62
C ALA A 214 -3.13 4.20 2.99
N TRP A 215 -3.86 3.10 3.11
CA TRP A 215 -3.58 1.86 2.42
C TRP A 215 -4.86 1.21 1.91
N GLY A 216 -4.75 0.34 0.91
CA GLY A 216 -5.87 -0.43 0.38
C GLY A 216 -5.43 -1.75 -0.21
N LEU A 217 -6.28 -2.75 -0.08
CA LEU A 217 -6.08 -4.10 -0.60
C LEU A 217 -7.41 -4.62 -1.18
N TRP A 218 -7.38 -5.03 -2.43
CA TRP A 218 -8.47 -5.73 -3.12
C TRP A 218 -8.00 -7.12 -3.48
N SER A 219 -8.37 -8.10 -2.66
CA SER A 219 -7.97 -9.50 -2.84
C SER A 219 -8.82 -10.15 -3.94
N GLY A 220 -8.17 -10.80 -4.90
CA GLY A 220 -8.83 -11.47 -6.03
C GLY A 220 -9.27 -10.53 -7.17
N VAL A 221 -9.01 -9.22 -7.07
CA VAL A 221 -9.51 -8.22 -8.04
C VAL A 221 -8.40 -7.27 -8.48
N ASN A 222 -8.37 -6.96 -9.78
CA ASN A 222 -7.62 -5.81 -10.29
C ASN A 222 -8.59 -4.66 -10.58
N LEU A 223 -8.27 -3.49 -10.05
CA LEU A 223 -9.06 -2.27 -10.26
C LEU A 223 -8.88 -1.76 -11.69
N THR A 224 -9.96 -1.26 -12.26
CA THR A 224 -9.93 -0.53 -13.54
C THR A 224 -9.21 0.82 -13.38
N THR A 225 -8.79 1.41 -14.49
CA THR A 225 -8.19 2.75 -14.51
C THR A 225 -9.12 3.80 -13.88
N ALA A 226 -10.43 3.72 -14.15
CA ALA A 226 -11.41 4.64 -13.60
C ALA A 226 -11.56 4.49 -12.07
N GLU A 227 -11.55 3.26 -11.57
CA GLU A 227 -11.61 2.96 -10.14
C GLU A 227 -10.36 3.48 -9.40
N LYS A 228 -9.16 3.32 -9.99
CA LYS A 228 -7.91 3.88 -9.46
C LYS A 228 -7.95 5.41 -9.39
N ALA A 229 -8.43 6.06 -10.45
CA ALA A 229 -8.59 7.52 -10.48
C ALA A 229 -9.62 8.00 -9.45
N SER A 230 -10.71 7.26 -9.27
CA SER A 230 -11.69 7.54 -8.23
C SER A 230 -11.08 7.46 -6.82
N MET A 231 -10.28 6.41 -6.54
CA MET A 231 -9.58 6.29 -5.26
C MET A 231 -8.62 7.46 -5.01
N TYR A 232 -7.85 7.86 -6.01
CA TYR A 232 -6.97 9.03 -5.89
C TYR A 232 -7.78 10.30 -5.55
N SER A 233 -8.85 10.56 -6.29
CA SER A 233 -9.69 11.75 -6.09
C SER A 233 -10.34 11.74 -4.69
N THR A 234 -10.80 10.59 -4.24
CA THR A 234 -11.38 10.41 -2.90
C THR A 234 -10.35 10.71 -1.81
N LEU A 235 -9.18 10.09 -1.87
CA LEU A 235 -8.13 10.30 -0.87
C LEU A 235 -7.61 11.75 -0.88
N LYS A 236 -7.47 12.35 -2.06
CA LYS A 236 -7.07 13.76 -2.20
C LYS A 236 -8.11 14.70 -1.61
N SER A 237 -9.39 14.43 -1.80
CA SER A 237 -10.48 15.20 -1.17
C SER A 237 -10.47 15.08 0.35
N MET A 238 -10.24 13.87 0.88
CA MET A 238 -10.25 13.61 2.32
C MET A 238 -9.04 14.16 3.05
N LEU A 239 -7.86 14.04 2.47
CA LEU A 239 -6.60 14.26 3.15
C LEU A 239 -5.81 15.47 2.63
N GLY A 240 -6.13 16.01 1.45
CA GLY A 240 -5.36 17.07 0.80
C GLY A 240 -5.33 18.40 1.55
N GLY A 241 -6.28 18.64 2.47
CA GLY A 241 -6.25 19.78 3.40
C GLY A 241 -5.38 19.56 4.64
N ILE A 242 -4.91 18.31 4.87
CA ILE A 242 -4.16 17.89 6.05
C ILE A 242 -2.69 17.61 5.70
N ILE A 243 -2.47 16.94 4.57
CA ILE A 243 -1.13 16.55 4.09
C ILE A 243 -0.94 16.95 2.63
N PRO A 244 0.29 17.27 2.18
CA PRO A 244 0.55 17.60 0.78
C PRO A 244 0.49 16.34 -0.10
N ILE A 245 -0.51 16.25 -0.98
CA ILE A 245 -0.67 15.13 -1.92
C ILE A 245 -0.36 15.64 -3.34
N SER A 246 0.48 14.88 -4.05
CA SER A 246 0.84 15.16 -5.45
C SER A 246 -0.30 14.85 -6.40
#